data_75a7df57a5bd5dd42ce67cd0899c776a
#
_entry.id   75a7df57a5bd5dd42ce67cd0899c776a
#
_cell.length_a   1.000
_cell.length_b   1.000
_cell.length_c   1.000
_cell.angle_alpha   90.00
_cell.angle_beta   90.00
_cell.angle_gamma   90.00
#
_symmetry.space_group_name_H-M   'P 1'
#
loop_
_entity.id
_entity.type
_entity.pdbx_description
1 polymer ?
#
loop_
_entity_poly.entity_id
_entity_poly.type
_entity_poly.pdbx_seq_one_letter_code
_entity_poly.pdbx_strand_id
1 'polypeptide(L)'
;IYDRKDLPQIKAIANWIDTHCAEGEISYMIPHDMLYCPDHFKNCLLPEMPINDKLAFGFSVPGTHNFPMQFFEAKYVITADPFPQTFVGKGEMSHKLNERFLAVRDEYFALEATFDMGTGTTLTLWRRTVAPTRAEVEYYLSAFKEEDAQYPEMFSQIAESWLAARGL
;
A
#
# COMPACT_ATOMS: atom_id res chain seq x y z
N ILE A 1 -28.71 -5.27 -2.20
CA ILE A 1 -27.64 -4.60 -3.00
C ILE A 1 -27.29 -3.36 -2.21
N TYR A 2 -26.13 -3.30 -1.57
CA TYR A 2 -25.66 -2.10 -0.91
C TYR A 2 -25.31 -1.08 -1.99
N ASP A 3 -26.05 0.03 -2.01
CA ASP A 3 -25.74 1.16 -2.87
C ASP A 3 -24.52 1.88 -2.28
N ARG A 4 -23.35 1.55 -2.80
CA ARG A 4 -22.07 2.11 -2.36
C ARG A 4 -21.90 3.51 -2.93
N LYS A 5 -22.10 4.54 -2.10
CA LYS A 5 -22.08 5.94 -2.51
C LYS A 5 -20.73 6.40 -3.07
N ASP A 6 -19.63 5.77 -2.66
CA ASP A 6 -18.26 6.05 -3.09
C ASP A 6 -17.80 5.22 -4.31
N LEU A 7 -18.70 4.41 -4.90
CA LEU A 7 -18.38 3.61 -6.09
C LEU A 7 -17.84 4.45 -7.27
N PRO A 8 -18.38 5.65 -7.56
CA PRO A 8 -17.81 6.50 -8.61
C PRO A 8 -16.36 6.87 -8.36
N GLN A 9 -15.99 7.17 -7.10
CA GLN A 9 -14.62 7.51 -6.70
C GLN A 9 -13.70 6.31 -6.78
N ILE A 10 -14.16 5.14 -6.35
CA ILE A 10 -13.40 3.89 -6.48
C ILE A 10 -13.10 3.61 -7.96
N LYS A 11 -14.08 3.75 -8.85
CA LYS A 11 -13.89 3.63 -10.30
C LYS A 11 -12.93 4.69 -10.86
N ALA A 12 -13.02 5.93 -10.37
CA ALA A 12 -12.10 6.98 -10.77
C ALA A 12 -10.65 6.66 -10.40
N ILE A 13 -10.40 6.16 -9.20
CA ILE A 13 -9.07 5.71 -8.75
C ILE A 13 -8.60 4.51 -9.57
N ALA A 14 -9.45 3.51 -9.80
CA ALA A 14 -9.10 2.35 -10.60
C ALA A 14 -8.71 2.73 -12.05
N ASN A 15 -9.49 3.60 -12.68
CA ASN A 15 -9.16 4.14 -14.00
C ASN A 15 -7.88 4.99 -13.99
N TRP A 16 -7.66 5.73 -12.91
CA TRP A 16 -6.43 6.51 -12.74
C TRP A 16 -5.21 5.58 -12.69
N ILE A 17 -5.26 4.52 -11.88
CA ILE A 17 -4.19 3.50 -11.79
C ILE A 17 -3.95 2.87 -13.17
N ASP A 18 -5.02 2.48 -13.86
CA ASP A 18 -4.91 1.85 -15.18
C ASP A 18 -4.20 2.72 -16.21
N THR A 19 -4.49 4.03 -16.19
CA THR A 19 -3.90 4.99 -17.13
C THR A 19 -2.49 5.45 -16.77
N HIS A 20 -2.11 5.44 -15.49
CA HIS A 20 -0.83 5.98 -15.01
C HIS A 20 0.22 4.91 -14.68
N CYS A 21 -0.19 3.66 -14.51
CA CYS A 21 0.71 2.51 -14.39
C CYS A 21 0.83 1.80 -15.74
N ALA A 22 2.04 1.80 -16.30
CA ALA A 22 2.36 0.99 -17.47
C ALA A 22 2.35 -0.51 -17.12
N GLU A 23 2.52 -1.36 -18.12
CA GLU A 23 2.69 -2.80 -17.90
C GLU A 23 3.94 -3.06 -17.04
N GLY A 24 3.77 -3.85 -15.98
CA GLY A 24 4.81 -4.16 -15.01
C GLY A 24 5.03 -3.10 -13.92
N GLU A 25 4.39 -1.92 -14.00
CA GLU A 25 4.37 -0.94 -12.91
C GLU A 25 3.22 -1.23 -11.96
N ILE A 26 3.46 -1.03 -10.66
CA ILE A 26 2.46 -1.28 -9.62
C ILE A 26 2.20 -0.04 -8.77
N SER A 27 0.97 0.07 -8.29
CA SER A 27 0.59 0.91 -7.15
C SER A 27 0.47 0.03 -5.92
N TYR A 28 0.80 0.56 -4.75
CA TYR A 28 0.66 -0.13 -3.48
C TYR A 28 -0.37 0.55 -2.60
N MET A 29 -1.37 -0.20 -2.15
CA MET A 29 -2.42 0.31 -1.26
C MET A 29 -2.10 -0.06 0.18
N ILE A 30 -1.83 0.95 1.02
CA ILE A 30 -1.58 0.74 2.45
C ILE A 30 -2.88 0.45 3.21
N PRO A 31 -3.99 1.21 3.01
CA PRO A 31 -5.25 0.89 3.66
C PRO A 31 -5.78 -0.49 3.23
N HIS A 32 -6.20 -1.27 4.22
CA HIS A 32 -6.84 -2.56 3.98
C HIS A 32 -7.92 -2.79 5.05
N ASP A 33 -9.14 -2.38 4.75
CA ASP A 33 -10.29 -2.54 5.63
C ASP A 33 -11.54 -2.95 4.84
N MET A 34 -12.71 -3.00 5.52
CA MET A 34 -13.96 -3.35 4.85
C MET A 34 -14.44 -2.34 3.81
N LEU A 35 -14.05 -1.05 3.95
CA LEU A 35 -14.46 0.00 3.03
C LEU A 35 -13.51 0.12 1.85
N TYR A 36 -12.21 0.05 2.11
CA TYR A 36 -11.15 0.27 1.13
C TYR A 36 -10.24 -0.95 0.99
N CYS A 37 -10.85 -2.11 0.76
CA CYS A 37 -10.12 -3.31 0.38
C CYS A 37 -9.65 -3.18 -1.09
N PRO A 38 -8.40 -3.54 -1.42
CA PRO A 38 -7.90 -3.52 -2.79
C PRO A 38 -8.79 -4.25 -3.80
N ASP A 39 -9.46 -5.32 -3.37
CA ASP A 39 -10.39 -6.06 -4.21
C ASP A 39 -11.59 -5.23 -4.67
N HIS A 40 -12.02 -4.23 -3.90
CA HIS A 40 -13.06 -3.31 -4.35
C HIS A 40 -12.63 -2.51 -5.57
N PHE A 41 -11.36 -2.08 -5.59
CA PHE A 41 -10.79 -1.32 -6.71
C PHE A 41 -10.54 -2.22 -7.93
N LYS A 42 -10.03 -3.45 -7.70
CA LYS A 42 -9.79 -4.42 -8.76
C LYS A 42 -11.09 -4.85 -9.44
N ASN A 43 -12.14 -5.09 -8.66
CA ASN A 43 -13.40 -5.62 -9.14
C ASN A 43 -14.40 -4.56 -9.62
N CYS A 44 -14.18 -3.27 -9.35
CA CYS A 44 -15.13 -2.21 -9.71
C CYS A 44 -15.27 -1.99 -11.23
N LEU A 45 -14.29 -2.45 -12.02
CA LEU A 45 -14.25 -2.36 -13.48
C LEU A 45 -14.50 -3.73 -14.14
N LEU A 46 -15.21 -4.64 -13.46
CA LEU A 46 -15.61 -5.92 -14.06
C LEU A 46 -16.38 -5.72 -15.38
N PRO A 47 -16.18 -6.64 -16.34
CA PRO A 47 -15.41 -7.88 -16.29
C PRO A 47 -13.92 -7.74 -16.61
N GLU A 48 -13.44 -6.58 -17.00
CA GLU A 48 -12.10 -6.40 -17.59
C GLU A 48 -10.97 -6.45 -16.55
N MET A 49 -11.22 -6.02 -15.31
CA MET A 49 -10.26 -6.00 -14.20
C MET A 49 -8.85 -5.50 -14.59
N PRO A 50 -8.72 -4.33 -15.28
CA PRO A 50 -7.47 -3.91 -15.93
C PRO A 50 -6.34 -3.62 -14.93
N ILE A 51 -6.66 -3.41 -13.65
CA ILE A 51 -5.68 -3.09 -12.61
C ILE A 51 -5.32 -4.28 -11.70
N ASN A 52 -5.74 -5.50 -12.07
CA ASN A 52 -5.49 -6.67 -11.21
C ASN A 52 -4.00 -6.84 -10.89
N ASP A 53 -3.15 -6.69 -11.87
CA ASP A 53 -1.69 -6.81 -11.73
C ASP A 53 -1.00 -5.46 -11.42
N LYS A 54 -1.74 -4.37 -11.44
CA LYS A 54 -1.24 -3.01 -11.19
C LYS A 54 -1.48 -2.52 -9.75
N LEU A 55 -2.25 -3.24 -8.94
CA LEU A 55 -2.55 -2.87 -7.55
C LEU A 55 -2.09 -3.96 -6.59
N ALA A 56 -1.05 -3.68 -5.85
CA ALA A 56 -0.52 -4.50 -4.78
C ALA A 56 -0.99 -4.00 -3.40
N PHE A 57 -0.91 -4.86 -2.40
CA PHE A 57 -1.22 -4.54 -1.01
C PHE A 57 -0.55 -5.51 -0.05
N GLY A 58 -0.35 -5.09 1.19
CA GLY A 58 0.04 -5.97 2.28
C GLY A 58 -1.20 -6.60 2.90
N PHE A 59 -1.10 -7.88 3.21
CA PHE A 59 -2.15 -8.59 3.91
C PHE A 59 -1.66 -8.91 5.32
N SER A 60 -2.36 -8.38 6.32
CA SER A 60 -2.08 -8.65 7.72
C SER A 60 -3.27 -9.38 8.32
N VAL A 61 -3.18 -10.70 8.34
CA VAL A 61 -4.05 -11.54 9.16
C VAL A 61 -3.18 -12.13 10.27
N PRO A 62 -3.66 -12.25 11.52
CA PRO A 62 -2.91 -12.92 12.57
C PRO A 62 -2.37 -14.27 12.10
N GLY A 63 -1.06 -14.44 12.14
CA GLY A 63 -0.38 -15.66 11.70
C GLY A 63 0.05 -15.71 10.22
N THR A 64 -0.29 -14.70 9.39
CA THR A 64 0.24 -14.56 8.03
C THR A 64 1.02 -13.25 7.92
N HIS A 65 2.31 -13.33 8.10
CA HIS A 65 3.18 -12.16 8.05
C HIS A 65 3.88 -12.12 6.69
N ASN A 66 3.51 -11.17 5.85
CA ASN A 66 4.21 -10.89 4.62
C ASN A 66 4.91 -9.54 4.75
N PHE A 67 6.23 -9.55 4.63
CA PHE A 67 6.97 -8.32 4.47
C PHE A 67 6.52 -7.63 3.17
N PRO A 68 6.10 -6.35 3.21
CA PRO A 68 5.46 -5.70 2.06
C PRO A 68 6.47 -5.28 0.99
N MET A 69 7.23 -6.21 0.41
CA MET A 69 8.28 -5.91 -0.58
C MET A 69 7.77 -5.15 -1.78
N GLN A 70 6.54 -5.41 -2.21
CA GLN A 70 5.90 -4.70 -3.31
C GLN A 70 5.73 -3.19 -3.03
N PHE A 71 5.72 -2.77 -1.77
CA PHE A 71 5.75 -1.36 -1.40
C PHE A 71 6.99 -0.65 -1.94
N PHE A 72 8.16 -1.29 -1.87
CA PHE A 72 9.41 -0.71 -2.38
C PHE A 72 9.48 -0.69 -3.90
N GLU A 73 8.71 -1.53 -4.58
CA GLU A 73 8.63 -1.61 -6.04
C GLU A 73 7.56 -0.67 -6.61
N ALA A 74 6.66 -0.17 -5.76
CA ALA A 74 5.53 0.61 -6.20
C ALA A 74 5.94 1.98 -6.76
N LYS A 75 5.40 2.29 -7.93
CA LYS A 75 5.48 3.63 -8.53
C LYS A 75 4.61 4.63 -7.76
N TYR A 76 3.45 4.18 -7.30
CA TYR A 76 2.54 4.97 -6.50
C TYR A 76 2.18 4.25 -5.21
N VAL A 77 2.04 5.03 -4.12
CA VAL A 77 1.55 4.55 -2.84
C VAL A 77 0.23 5.25 -2.52
N ILE A 78 -0.76 4.49 -2.08
CA ILE A 78 -2.09 4.99 -1.74
C ILE A 78 -2.23 4.98 -0.24
N THR A 79 -2.57 6.14 0.34
CA THR A 79 -2.87 6.33 1.75
C THR A 79 -4.31 6.78 1.94
N ALA A 80 -4.83 6.72 3.17
CA ALA A 80 -6.15 7.22 3.55
C ALA A 80 -6.04 8.18 4.74
N ASP A 81 -6.87 9.23 4.72
CA ASP A 81 -7.05 10.13 5.86
C ASP A 81 -8.56 10.40 6.08
N PRO A 82 -9.12 10.11 7.27
CA PRO A 82 -8.48 9.37 8.36
C PRO A 82 -8.10 7.95 7.94
N PHE A 83 -7.04 7.40 8.55
CA PHE A 83 -6.65 6.01 8.29
C PHE A 83 -7.72 5.08 8.87
N PRO A 84 -8.25 4.15 8.07
CA PRO A 84 -9.35 3.31 8.51
C PRO A 84 -8.93 2.39 9.65
N GLN A 85 -9.86 2.14 10.58
CA GLN A 85 -9.66 1.13 11.61
C GLN A 85 -9.81 -0.25 10.98
N THR A 86 -8.74 -1.02 11.01
CA THR A 86 -8.73 -2.38 10.50
C THR A 86 -9.38 -3.35 11.47
N PHE A 87 -9.67 -4.57 11.00
CA PHE A 87 -10.28 -5.64 11.80
C PHE A 87 -9.45 -6.07 13.02
N VAL A 88 -8.16 -5.85 13.00
CA VAL A 88 -7.19 -6.40 13.99
C VAL A 88 -6.71 -5.35 14.98
N GLY A 89 -7.01 -4.07 14.75
CA GLY A 89 -6.65 -2.97 15.64
C GLY A 89 -5.34 -2.27 15.27
N LYS A 90 -4.92 -1.33 16.14
CA LYS A 90 -3.81 -0.41 15.86
C LYS A 90 -2.42 -1.05 15.74
N GLY A 91 -2.26 -2.30 16.14
CA GLY A 91 -1.01 -3.05 16.02
C GLY A 91 -0.77 -3.69 14.68
N GLU A 92 -1.64 -3.47 13.71
CA GLU A 92 -1.55 -4.09 12.40
C GLU A 92 -0.44 -3.48 11.52
N MET A 93 0.17 -4.32 10.69
CA MET A 93 1.26 -3.92 9.81
C MET A 93 0.92 -2.73 8.91
N SER A 94 -0.32 -2.64 8.42
CA SER A 94 -0.78 -1.52 7.60
C SER A 94 -0.76 -0.18 8.35
N HIS A 95 -1.11 -0.17 9.64
CA HIS A 95 -0.99 1.02 10.47
C HIS A 95 0.47 1.45 10.66
N LYS A 96 1.35 0.51 10.97
CA LYS A 96 2.78 0.79 11.12
C LYS A 96 3.41 1.26 9.82
N LEU A 97 3.09 0.61 8.73
CA LEU A 97 3.54 1.05 7.41
C LEU A 97 3.06 2.46 7.11
N ASN A 98 1.79 2.78 7.41
CA ASN A 98 1.24 4.12 7.20
C ASN A 98 1.94 5.17 8.09
N GLU A 99 2.11 4.90 9.37
CA GLU A 99 2.81 5.82 10.29
C GLU A 99 4.25 6.09 9.83
N ARG A 100 4.99 5.04 9.47
CA ARG A 100 6.35 5.15 8.95
C ARG A 100 6.40 5.88 7.62
N PHE A 101 5.46 5.59 6.72
CA PHE A 101 5.35 6.27 5.44
C PHE A 101 5.13 7.77 5.63
N LEU A 102 4.14 8.17 6.44
CA LEU A 102 3.82 9.58 6.67
C LEU A 102 4.98 10.37 7.29
N ALA A 103 5.84 9.71 8.07
CA ALA A 103 6.99 10.35 8.71
C ALA A 103 8.12 10.72 7.73
N VAL A 104 8.28 9.96 6.63
CA VAL A 104 9.41 10.14 5.69
C VAL A 104 8.97 10.32 4.23
N ARG A 105 7.67 10.39 3.97
CA ARG A 105 7.13 10.42 2.60
C ARG A 105 7.76 11.49 1.71
N ASP A 106 7.98 12.68 2.26
CA ASP A 106 8.46 13.83 1.49
C ASP A 106 9.94 13.65 1.04
N GLU A 107 10.66 12.67 1.61
CA GLU A 107 12.01 12.31 1.19
C GLU A 107 12.01 11.42 -0.07
N TYR A 108 10.97 10.60 -0.24
CA TYR A 108 10.92 9.56 -1.26
C TYR A 108 9.77 9.72 -2.26
N PHE A 109 8.76 10.52 -1.92
CA PHE A 109 7.52 10.62 -2.69
C PHE A 109 7.06 12.08 -2.86
N ALA A 110 6.30 12.32 -3.90
CA ALA A 110 5.58 13.57 -4.15
C ALA A 110 4.08 13.29 -4.23
N LEU A 111 3.28 14.26 -3.79
CA LEU A 111 1.84 14.23 -3.97
C LEU A 111 1.51 14.21 -5.47
N GLU A 112 0.67 13.26 -5.90
CA GLU A 112 0.27 13.12 -7.30
C GLU A 112 -1.22 13.38 -7.50
N ALA A 113 -2.08 12.75 -6.70
CA ALA A 113 -3.52 12.91 -6.80
C ALA A 113 -4.22 12.71 -5.45
N THR A 114 -5.38 13.32 -5.30
CA THR A 114 -6.22 13.22 -4.09
C THR A 114 -7.66 12.99 -4.50
N PHE A 115 -8.33 12.06 -3.83
CA PHE A 115 -9.73 11.69 -4.09
C PHE A 115 -10.55 11.79 -2.81
N ASP A 116 -11.51 12.71 -2.76
CA ASP A 116 -12.53 12.74 -1.71
C ASP A 116 -13.53 11.62 -1.99
N MET A 117 -13.64 10.68 -1.06
CA MET A 117 -14.51 9.52 -1.20
C MET A 117 -15.99 9.83 -0.92
N GLY A 118 -16.30 11.03 -0.43
CA GLY A 118 -17.67 11.42 -0.05
C GLY A 118 -18.19 10.69 1.19
N THR A 119 -17.31 10.00 1.91
CA THR A 119 -17.58 9.23 3.14
C THR A 119 -16.89 9.84 4.36
N GLY A 120 -16.27 11.00 4.19
CA GLY A 120 -15.41 11.63 5.20
C GLY A 120 -13.97 11.11 5.17
N THR A 121 -13.63 10.28 4.18
CA THR A 121 -12.26 9.79 3.95
C THR A 121 -11.72 10.35 2.65
N THR A 122 -10.45 10.70 2.65
CA THR A 122 -9.68 11.10 1.47
C THR A 122 -8.65 10.02 1.17
N LEU A 123 -8.59 9.55 -0.07
CA LEU A 123 -7.50 8.71 -0.55
C LEU A 123 -6.50 9.58 -1.32
N THR A 124 -5.23 9.41 -1.01
CA THR A 124 -4.14 10.18 -1.61
C THR A 124 -3.14 9.23 -2.27
N LEU A 125 -2.77 9.56 -3.51
CA LEU A 125 -1.77 8.86 -4.29
C LEU A 125 -0.46 9.66 -4.25
N TRP A 126 0.61 8.96 -3.89
CA TRP A 126 1.96 9.50 -3.76
C TRP A 126 2.85 8.83 -4.79
N ARG A 127 3.47 9.61 -5.66
CA ARG A 127 4.40 9.10 -6.67
C ARG A 127 5.81 8.99 -6.10
N ARG A 128 6.44 7.84 -6.26
CA ARG A 128 7.85 7.65 -5.89
C ARG A 128 8.74 8.54 -6.76
N THR A 129 9.63 9.28 -6.13
CA THR A 129 10.57 10.21 -6.78
C THR A 129 12.01 9.75 -6.72
N VAL A 130 12.32 8.86 -5.78
CA VAL A 130 13.66 8.33 -5.52
C VAL A 130 13.61 6.81 -5.55
N ALA A 131 14.58 6.17 -6.18
CA ALA A 131 14.71 4.71 -6.14
C ALA A 131 14.87 4.22 -4.69
N PRO A 132 14.34 3.03 -4.36
CA PRO A 132 14.50 2.45 -3.03
C PRO A 132 15.97 2.32 -2.66
N THR A 133 16.27 2.54 -1.38
CA THR A 133 17.61 2.41 -0.83
C THR A 133 17.63 1.38 0.29
N ARG A 134 18.80 0.84 0.61
CA ARG A 134 18.97 -0.01 1.79
C ARG A 134 18.47 0.68 3.07
N ALA A 135 18.82 1.94 3.27
CA ALA A 135 18.40 2.72 4.43
C ALA A 135 16.87 2.85 4.55
N GLU A 136 16.18 3.06 3.43
CA GLU A 136 14.71 3.07 3.40
C GLU A 136 14.13 1.71 3.84
N VAL A 137 14.64 0.61 3.27
CA VAL A 137 14.16 -0.74 3.62
C VAL A 137 14.40 -1.04 5.09
N GLU A 138 15.57 -0.73 5.62
CA GLU A 138 15.92 -0.93 7.03
C GLU A 138 15.05 -0.09 7.98
N TYR A 139 14.71 1.14 7.58
CA TYR A 139 13.80 2.01 8.34
C TYR A 139 12.42 1.38 8.51
N TYR A 140 11.82 0.86 7.44
CA TYR A 140 10.53 0.17 7.51
C TYR A 140 10.64 -1.17 8.23
N LEU A 141 11.73 -1.93 8.00
CA LEU A 141 11.93 -3.22 8.65
C LEU A 141 12.01 -3.10 10.17
N SER A 142 12.58 -2.01 10.70
CA SER A 142 12.66 -1.79 12.15
C SER A 142 11.29 -1.74 12.81
N ALA A 143 10.29 -1.14 12.14
CA ALA A 143 8.92 -1.08 12.65
C ALA A 143 8.30 -2.47 12.81
N PHE A 144 8.53 -3.35 11.84
CA PHE A 144 8.00 -4.72 11.91
C PHE A 144 8.71 -5.58 12.95
N LYS A 145 10.02 -5.37 13.15
CA LYS A 145 10.79 -6.03 14.20
C LYS A 145 10.33 -5.66 15.62
N GLU A 146 9.91 -4.40 15.82
CA GLU A 146 9.42 -3.92 17.10
C GLU A 146 8.11 -4.58 17.51
N GLU A 147 7.26 -4.96 16.53
CA GLU A 147 5.93 -5.49 16.81
C GLU A 147 5.89 -7.00 16.95
N ASP A 148 6.72 -7.72 16.22
CA ASP A 148 6.63 -9.16 16.20
C ASP A 148 8.00 -9.83 16.46
N ALA A 149 8.25 -10.09 17.72
CA ALA A 149 9.44 -10.79 18.16
C ALA A 149 9.59 -12.23 17.58
N GLN A 150 8.53 -12.78 16.99
CA GLN A 150 8.55 -14.12 16.40
C GLN A 150 9.11 -14.14 14.97
N TYR A 151 9.04 -13.00 14.23
CA TYR A 151 9.37 -12.98 12.79
C TYR A 151 10.53 -12.08 12.35
N PRO A 152 11.34 -11.48 13.23
CA PRO A 152 12.37 -10.53 12.81
C PRO A 152 13.41 -11.15 11.87
N GLU A 153 13.75 -12.42 12.07
CA GLU A 153 14.74 -13.11 11.23
C GLU A 153 14.20 -13.35 9.81
N MET A 154 12.96 -13.79 9.67
CA MET A 154 12.32 -14.01 8.37
C MET A 154 12.23 -12.70 7.56
N PHE A 155 11.79 -11.61 8.17
CA PHE A 155 11.72 -10.32 7.50
C PHE A 155 13.10 -9.81 7.08
N SER A 156 14.11 -10.00 7.92
CA SER A 156 15.48 -9.65 7.59
C SER A 156 16.00 -10.44 6.39
N GLN A 157 15.74 -11.75 6.34
CA GLN A 157 16.15 -12.62 5.23
C GLN A 157 15.47 -12.24 3.91
N ILE A 158 14.16 -11.92 3.95
CA ILE A 158 13.43 -11.46 2.77
C ILE A 158 14.00 -10.13 2.27
N ALA A 159 14.21 -9.17 3.17
CA ALA A 159 14.75 -7.86 2.85
C ALA A 159 16.16 -7.95 2.27
N GLU A 160 17.07 -8.73 2.89
CA GLU A 160 18.42 -8.92 2.37
C GLU A 160 18.44 -9.61 1.01
N SER A 161 17.59 -10.61 0.80
CA SER A 161 17.45 -11.25 -0.50
C SER A 161 16.97 -10.28 -1.59
N TRP A 162 16.02 -9.43 -1.24
CA TRP A 162 15.50 -8.41 -2.14
C TRP A 162 16.55 -7.34 -2.48
N LEU A 163 17.28 -6.85 -1.47
CA LEU A 163 18.36 -5.88 -1.63
C LEU A 163 19.49 -6.45 -2.48
N ALA A 164 19.94 -7.66 -2.18
CA ALA A 164 21.00 -8.33 -2.94
C ALA A 164 20.64 -8.52 -4.42
N ALA A 165 19.40 -8.88 -4.71
CA ALA A 165 18.91 -9.03 -6.09
C ALA A 165 18.96 -7.72 -6.90
N ARG A 166 19.04 -6.56 -6.23
CA ARG A 166 19.10 -5.21 -6.82
C ARG A 166 20.45 -4.53 -6.70
N GLY A 167 21.42 -5.21 -6.08
CA GLY A 167 22.75 -4.64 -5.85
C GLY A 167 22.79 -3.49 -4.83
N LEU A 168 21.86 -3.49 -3.87
CA LEU A 168 21.73 -2.50 -2.79
C LEU A 168 22.37 -2.96 -1.48
#